data_cc69507606ba4d13bd56196d92a225f0
#
_entry.id   cc69507606ba4d13bd56196d92a225f0
#
_cell.length_a   1.000
_cell.length_b   1.000
_cell.length_c   1.000
_cell.angle_alpha   90.00
_cell.angle_beta   90.00
_cell.angle_gamma   90.00
#
_symmetry.space_group_name_H-M   'P 1'
#
loop_
_entity.id
_entity.type
_entity.pdbx_description
1 polymer ?
#
loop_
_entity_poly.entity_id
_entity_poly.type
_entity_poly.pdbx_seq_one_letter_code
_entity_poly.pdbx_strand_id
1 'polypeptide(L)'
;NQSQNKSNLDNSTISSGLKEALKSGVTFATTQLGKKDGYLNNKDVRIPLPDNLANAETLIRKAGGDKMADDLIKSMNSAASQAAPKTADIFMDAISKMSLTDAQKILNSGENGATNYFKDNTTDSLKKMIKPIIQSSMKDNNVAQYYDMANSFYESSAKPLLNNSAISGLAKNLGVNTDNSSDS
;
A
#
# COMPACT_ATOMS: atom_id res chain seq x y z
N ASN A 1 20.64 -36.38 27.47
CA ASN A 1 19.94 -35.21 28.06
C ASN A 1 20.50 -33.85 27.64
N GLN A 2 21.66 -33.76 26.98
CA GLN A 2 22.19 -32.50 26.46
C GLN A 2 21.55 -32.11 25.11
N SER A 3 21.00 -33.06 24.35
CA SER A 3 20.40 -32.79 23.05
C SER A 3 19.01 -32.14 23.14
N GLN A 4 18.23 -32.38 24.20
CA GLN A 4 16.92 -31.73 24.37
C GLN A 4 17.05 -30.29 24.86
N ASN A 5 18.01 -29.99 25.74
CA ASN A 5 18.31 -28.61 26.14
C ASN A 5 18.86 -27.75 24.96
N LYS A 6 19.61 -28.39 24.08
CA LYS A 6 20.21 -27.73 22.92
C LYS A 6 19.14 -27.34 21.89
N SER A 7 18.11 -28.18 21.67
CA SER A 7 17.03 -27.84 20.69
C SER A 7 16.10 -26.75 21.23
N ASN A 8 15.83 -26.66 22.54
CA ASN A 8 15.04 -25.58 23.12
C ASN A 8 15.79 -24.24 23.12
N LEU A 9 17.11 -24.25 23.39
CA LEU A 9 17.96 -23.07 23.26
C LEU A 9 18.08 -22.64 21.81
N ASP A 10 18.21 -23.57 20.88
CA ASP A 10 18.30 -23.29 19.45
C ASP A 10 16.99 -22.66 18.92
N ASN A 11 15.82 -23.16 19.35
CA ASN A 11 14.54 -22.59 18.98
C ASN A 11 14.34 -21.18 19.54
N SER A 12 14.72 -20.96 20.79
CA SER A 12 14.67 -19.62 21.41
C SER A 12 15.66 -18.66 20.73
N THR A 13 16.86 -19.12 20.42
CA THR A 13 17.89 -18.36 19.72
C THR A 13 17.47 -18.03 18.31
N ILE A 14 16.89 -18.98 17.59
CA ILE A 14 16.36 -18.79 16.25
C ILE A 14 15.21 -17.77 16.25
N SER A 15 14.30 -17.87 17.24
CA SER A 15 13.20 -16.92 17.41
C SER A 15 13.72 -15.51 17.68
N SER A 16 14.70 -15.36 18.57
CA SER A 16 15.34 -14.07 18.85
C SER A 16 16.04 -13.52 17.62
N GLY A 17 16.74 -14.37 16.86
CA GLY A 17 17.39 -14.02 15.62
C GLY A 17 16.39 -13.54 14.56
N LEU A 18 15.26 -14.22 14.43
CA LEU A 18 14.18 -13.82 13.52
C LEU A 18 13.63 -12.44 13.90
N LYS A 19 13.35 -12.22 15.20
CA LYS A 19 12.86 -10.91 15.66
C LYS A 19 13.86 -9.79 15.35
N GLU A 20 15.13 -10.01 15.61
CA GLU A 20 16.17 -9.02 15.30
C GLU A 20 16.30 -8.76 13.81
N ALA A 21 16.23 -9.81 13.00
CA ALA A 21 16.24 -9.67 11.53
C ALA A 21 15.03 -8.87 11.03
N LEU A 22 13.84 -9.15 11.56
CA LEU A 22 12.62 -8.43 11.20
C LEU A 22 12.68 -6.97 11.65
N LYS A 23 13.18 -6.68 12.84
CA LYS A 23 13.39 -5.31 13.34
C LYS A 23 14.34 -4.53 12.42
N SER A 24 15.46 -5.15 12.07
CA SER A 24 16.44 -4.55 11.16
C SER A 24 15.83 -4.28 9.78
N GLY A 25 15.09 -5.25 9.24
CA GLY A 25 14.40 -5.11 7.96
C GLY A 25 13.35 -4.00 7.97
N VAL A 26 12.54 -3.93 9.01
CA VAL A 26 11.54 -2.86 9.19
C VAL A 26 12.22 -1.50 9.29
N THR A 27 13.27 -1.37 10.10
CA THR A 27 14.02 -0.12 10.25
C THR A 27 14.62 0.32 8.91
N PHE A 28 15.25 -0.59 8.20
CA PHE A 28 15.83 -0.28 6.89
C PHE A 28 14.76 0.16 5.90
N ALA A 29 13.71 -0.63 5.74
CA ALA A 29 12.64 -0.36 4.77
C ALA A 29 11.94 0.98 5.06
N THR A 30 11.55 1.21 6.31
CA THR A 30 10.84 2.43 6.70
C THR A 30 11.73 3.68 6.63
N THR A 31 13.02 3.54 6.88
CA THR A 31 13.99 4.63 6.71
C THR A 31 14.11 5.01 5.23
N GLN A 32 14.22 4.04 4.34
CA GLN A 32 14.29 4.30 2.90
C GLN A 32 12.98 4.88 2.36
N LEU A 33 11.85 4.31 2.73
CA LEU A 33 10.53 4.73 2.27
C LEU A 33 10.09 6.07 2.89
N GLY A 34 10.57 6.38 4.09
CA GLY A 34 10.29 7.64 4.78
C GLY A 34 11.07 8.85 4.26
N LYS A 35 12.07 8.63 3.42
CA LYS A 35 12.77 9.73 2.74
C LYS A 35 11.84 10.44 1.76
N LYS A 36 12.18 11.68 1.43
CA LYS A 36 11.46 12.43 0.40
C LYS A 36 11.37 11.59 -0.88
N ASP A 37 10.17 11.41 -1.39
CA ASP A 37 9.88 10.61 -2.59
C ASP A 37 10.33 9.13 -2.50
N GLY A 38 10.44 8.59 -1.28
CA GLY A 38 10.83 7.20 -1.07
C GLY A 38 9.88 6.20 -1.70
N TYR A 39 8.58 6.45 -1.66
CA TYR A 39 7.58 5.65 -2.37
C TYR A 39 7.52 6.00 -3.85
N LEU A 40 7.48 7.30 -4.17
CA LEU A 40 7.27 7.77 -5.55
C LEU A 40 8.38 7.28 -6.50
N ASN A 41 9.62 7.29 -6.05
CA ASN A 41 10.78 6.91 -6.86
C ASN A 41 11.13 5.43 -6.83
N ASN A 42 10.37 4.64 -6.07
CA ASN A 42 10.58 3.19 -5.97
C ASN A 42 9.49 2.45 -6.75
N LYS A 43 9.86 1.86 -7.89
CA LYS A 43 8.91 1.17 -8.78
C LYS A 43 8.18 0.01 -8.11
N ASP A 44 8.79 -0.62 -7.10
CA ASP A 44 8.21 -1.80 -6.44
C ASP A 44 7.10 -1.45 -5.47
N VAL A 45 7.11 -0.24 -4.92
CA VAL A 45 6.15 0.19 -3.89
C VAL A 45 5.36 1.44 -4.27
N ARG A 46 5.69 2.09 -5.37
CA ARG A 46 5.00 3.29 -5.86
C ARG A 46 3.50 3.02 -5.97
N ILE A 47 2.70 3.91 -5.38
CA ILE A 47 1.25 3.81 -5.38
C ILE A 47 0.72 4.42 -6.68
N PRO A 48 0.02 3.64 -7.52
CA PRO A 48 -0.57 4.15 -8.77
C PRO A 48 -1.89 4.88 -8.50
N LEU A 49 -2.55 5.35 -9.54
CA LEU A 49 -3.90 5.90 -9.45
C LEU A 49 -4.86 4.87 -8.81
N PRO A 50 -5.88 5.33 -8.05
CA PRO A 50 -6.94 4.46 -7.55
C PRO A 50 -7.57 3.63 -8.67
N ASP A 51 -8.06 2.45 -8.35
CA ASP A 51 -8.56 1.47 -9.33
C ASP A 51 -9.62 2.04 -10.28
N ASN A 52 -10.52 2.88 -9.78
CA ASN A 52 -11.56 3.51 -10.57
C ASN A 52 -11.01 4.52 -11.60
N LEU A 53 -9.84 5.08 -11.37
CA LEU A 53 -9.17 6.02 -12.27
C LEU A 53 -8.07 5.34 -13.10
N ALA A 54 -7.43 4.30 -12.58
CA ALA A 54 -6.35 3.59 -13.25
C ALA A 54 -6.79 3.01 -14.59
N ASN A 55 -7.99 2.48 -14.66
CA ASN A 55 -8.56 1.90 -15.87
C ASN A 55 -8.82 2.93 -16.98
N ALA A 56 -8.97 4.20 -16.60
CA ALA A 56 -9.22 5.29 -17.54
C ALA A 56 -8.00 6.23 -17.69
N GLU A 57 -6.87 5.91 -17.07
CA GLU A 57 -5.68 6.77 -17.00
C GLU A 57 -5.24 7.25 -18.39
N THR A 58 -5.15 6.34 -19.36
CA THR A 58 -4.73 6.67 -20.71
C THR A 58 -5.65 7.70 -21.36
N LEU A 59 -6.97 7.55 -21.20
CA LEU A 59 -7.96 8.49 -21.73
C LEU A 59 -7.90 9.84 -21.02
N ILE A 60 -7.75 9.83 -19.70
CA ILE A 60 -7.60 11.04 -18.88
C ILE A 60 -6.38 11.83 -19.33
N ARG A 61 -5.25 11.15 -19.53
CA ARG A 61 -4.00 11.78 -19.96
C ARG A 61 -4.10 12.34 -21.37
N LYS A 62 -4.69 11.60 -22.31
CA LYS A 62 -4.91 12.06 -23.70
C LYS A 62 -5.80 13.28 -23.77
N ALA A 63 -6.74 13.41 -22.85
CA ALA A 63 -7.67 14.53 -22.81
C ALA A 63 -7.14 15.73 -22.01
N GLY A 64 -5.86 15.75 -21.63
CA GLY A 64 -5.22 16.88 -20.96
C GLY A 64 -5.16 16.78 -19.43
N GLY A 65 -5.49 15.62 -18.86
CA GLY A 65 -5.48 15.37 -17.42
C GLY A 65 -4.14 14.90 -16.84
N ASP A 66 -3.04 14.99 -17.57
CA ASP A 66 -1.71 14.54 -17.14
C ASP A 66 -1.29 15.13 -15.79
N LYS A 67 -1.41 16.46 -15.66
CA LYS A 67 -1.00 17.15 -14.44
C LYS A 67 -1.82 16.71 -13.22
N MET A 68 -3.13 16.56 -13.38
CA MET A 68 -4.01 16.11 -12.30
C MET A 68 -3.68 14.68 -11.85
N ALA A 69 -3.46 13.79 -12.80
CA ALA A 69 -3.08 12.41 -12.52
C ALA A 69 -1.74 12.34 -11.79
N ASP A 70 -0.74 13.07 -12.27
CA ASP A 70 0.60 13.09 -11.68
C ASP A 70 0.61 13.72 -10.29
N ASP A 71 -0.12 14.81 -10.07
CA ASP A 71 -0.24 15.46 -8.76
C ASP A 71 -0.93 14.55 -7.74
N LEU A 72 -1.96 13.82 -8.15
CA LEU A 72 -2.63 12.86 -7.27
C LEU A 72 -1.69 11.70 -6.88
N ILE A 73 -1.00 11.13 -7.85
CA ILE A 73 -0.02 10.05 -7.60
C ILE A 73 1.07 10.55 -6.65
N LYS A 74 1.62 11.74 -6.89
CA LYS A 74 2.65 12.34 -6.06
C LYS A 74 2.18 12.56 -4.63
N SER A 75 0.97 13.07 -4.45
CA SER A 75 0.40 13.34 -3.12
C SER A 75 0.15 12.07 -2.33
N MET A 76 -0.37 11.02 -2.95
CA MET A 76 -0.58 9.72 -2.30
C MET A 76 0.74 9.09 -1.87
N ASN A 77 1.75 9.13 -2.72
CA ASN A 77 3.08 8.58 -2.41
C ASN A 77 3.80 9.41 -1.34
N SER A 78 3.62 10.73 -1.35
CA SER A 78 4.13 11.62 -0.30
C SER A 78 3.51 11.30 1.06
N ALA A 79 2.20 11.09 1.12
CA ALA A 79 1.50 10.69 2.34
C ALA A 79 2.03 9.35 2.87
N ALA A 80 2.26 8.39 2.00
CA ALA A 80 2.84 7.09 2.37
C ALA A 80 4.25 7.25 2.96
N SER A 81 5.09 8.08 2.35
CA SER A 81 6.44 8.38 2.87
C SER A 81 6.39 9.06 4.25
N GLN A 82 5.45 9.97 4.46
CA GLN A 82 5.24 10.61 5.76
C GLN A 82 4.75 9.60 6.83
N ALA A 83 3.99 8.60 6.43
CA ALA A 83 3.47 7.57 7.33
C ALA A 83 4.52 6.50 7.71
N ALA A 84 5.60 6.37 6.94
CA ALA A 84 6.58 5.29 7.12
C ALA A 84 7.17 5.19 8.54
N PRO A 85 7.57 6.28 9.23
CA PRO A 85 8.06 6.17 10.61
C PRO A 85 7.02 5.62 11.59
N LYS A 86 5.76 5.98 11.44
CA LYS A 86 4.66 5.46 12.28
C LYS A 86 4.36 4.00 11.95
N THR A 87 4.52 3.62 10.70
CA THR A 87 4.43 2.22 10.26
C THR A 87 5.50 1.37 10.96
N ALA A 88 6.72 1.90 11.08
CA ALA A 88 7.79 1.23 11.81
C ALA A 88 7.40 0.92 13.25
N ASP A 89 6.82 1.88 13.96
CA ASP A 89 6.39 1.70 15.35
C ASP A 89 5.35 0.59 15.49
N ILE A 90 4.40 0.52 14.57
CA ILE A 90 3.36 -0.51 14.55
C ILE A 90 3.97 -1.89 14.31
N PHE A 91 4.88 -2.01 13.36
CA PHE A 91 5.57 -3.27 13.06
C PHE A 91 6.49 -3.71 14.21
N MET A 92 7.20 -2.77 14.84
CA MET A 92 8.04 -3.06 16.01
C MET A 92 7.21 -3.60 17.18
N ASP A 93 6.03 -3.02 17.42
CA ASP A 93 5.11 -3.52 18.43
C ASP A 93 4.65 -4.95 18.12
N ALA A 94 4.28 -5.24 16.88
CA ALA A 94 3.89 -6.58 16.44
C ALA A 94 5.03 -7.59 16.61
N ILE A 95 6.27 -7.21 16.30
CA ILE A 95 7.45 -8.06 16.50
C ILE A 95 7.66 -8.33 17.98
N SER A 96 7.53 -7.33 18.83
CA SER A 96 7.70 -7.47 20.29
C SER A 96 6.68 -8.43 20.91
N LYS A 97 5.47 -8.48 20.37
CA LYS A 97 4.39 -9.37 20.82
C LYS A 97 4.44 -10.76 20.20
N MET A 98 5.34 -10.99 19.28
CA MET A 98 5.50 -12.28 18.60
C MET A 98 5.89 -13.38 19.57
N SER A 99 5.10 -14.46 19.64
CA SER A 99 5.39 -15.62 20.44
C SER A 99 6.43 -16.53 19.75
N LEU A 100 6.97 -17.47 20.50
CA LEU A 100 7.84 -18.52 19.94
C LEU A 100 7.11 -19.35 18.89
N THR A 101 5.84 -19.66 19.13
CA THR A 101 4.97 -20.37 18.17
C THR A 101 4.79 -19.57 16.88
N ASP A 102 4.55 -18.28 16.99
CA ASP A 102 4.44 -17.39 15.83
C ASP A 102 5.73 -17.37 15.01
N ALA A 103 6.88 -17.27 15.67
CA ALA A 103 8.18 -17.26 15.03
C ALA A 103 8.45 -18.57 14.27
N GLN A 104 8.14 -19.71 14.88
CA GLN A 104 8.28 -21.01 14.23
C GLN A 104 7.37 -21.15 13.02
N LYS A 105 6.14 -20.64 13.13
CA LYS A 105 5.17 -20.66 12.04
C LYS A 105 5.65 -19.83 10.86
N ILE A 106 6.21 -18.66 11.11
CA ILE A 106 6.81 -17.79 10.09
C ILE A 106 7.94 -18.51 9.36
N LEU A 107 8.86 -19.12 10.12
CA LEU A 107 10.02 -19.82 9.56
C LEU A 107 9.61 -21.01 8.69
N ASN A 108 8.51 -21.67 9.05
CA ASN A 108 8.02 -22.84 8.32
C ASN A 108 7.04 -22.53 7.18
N SER A 109 6.63 -21.26 7.03
CA SER A 109 5.59 -20.85 6.07
C SER A 109 6.11 -20.37 4.73
N GLY A 110 7.42 -20.45 4.46
CA GLY A 110 8.02 -20.03 3.19
C GLY A 110 8.15 -18.51 3.04
N GLU A 111 8.21 -18.04 1.81
CA GLU A 111 8.54 -16.65 1.49
C GLU A 111 7.55 -15.61 2.05
N ASN A 112 6.29 -15.97 2.19
CA ASN A 112 5.23 -15.05 2.58
C ASN A 112 4.89 -15.09 4.08
N GLY A 113 5.61 -15.89 4.88
CA GLY A 113 5.32 -16.08 6.29
C GLY A 113 5.34 -14.79 7.11
N ALA A 114 6.39 -14.01 6.97
CA ALA A 114 6.52 -12.72 7.67
C ALA A 114 5.47 -11.71 7.20
N THR A 115 5.27 -11.59 5.90
CA THR A 115 4.27 -10.69 5.32
C THR A 115 2.87 -11.00 5.82
N ASN A 116 2.49 -12.28 5.84
CA ASN A 116 1.18 -12.70 6.35
C ASN A 116 1.03 -12.42 7.84
N TYR A 117 2.08 -12.65 8.63
CA TYR A 117 2.07 -12.31 10.06
C TYR A 117 1.80 -10.81 10.28
N PHE A 118 2.52 -9.95 9.59
CA PHE A 118 2.31 -8.50 9.70
C PHE A 118 0.92 -8.10 9.22
N LYS A 119 0.46 -8.65 8.11
CA LYS A 119 -0.88 -8.39 7.59
C LYS A 119 -1.95 -8.71 8.64
N ASP A 120 -1.89 -9.88 9.24
CA ASP A 120 -2.90 -10.33 10.21
C ASP A 120 -2.86 -9.53 11.52
N ASN A 121 -1.70 -9.05 11.93
CA ASN A 121 -1.50 -8.40 13.23
C ASN A 121 -1.43 -6.88 13.18
N THR A 122 -1.31 -6.26 12.03
CA THR A 122 -1.10 -4.80 11.93
C THR A 122 -2.09 -4.06 11.04
N THR A 123 -2.89 -4.75 10.22
CA THR A 123 -3.77 -4.11 9.24
C THR A 123 -4.67 -3.04 9.86
N ASP A 124 -5.36 -3.36 10.96
CA ASP A 124 -6.28 -2.41 11.60
C ASP A 124 -5.55 -1.22 12.20
N SER A 125 -4.41 -1.45 12.84
CA SER A 125 -3.58 -0.38 13.41
C SER A 125 -3.02 0.53 12.31
N LEU A 126 -2.60 -0.05 11.19
CA LEU A 126 -2.11 0.71 10.04
C LEU A 126 -3.22 1.59 9.44
N LYS A 127 -4.42 1.05 9.28
CA LYS A 127 -5.57 1.82 8.78
C LYS A 127 -5.91 3.00 9.68
N LYS A 128 -5.93 2.79 10.99
CA LYS A 128 -6.20 3.86 11.97
C LYS A 128 -5.13 4.94 11.94
N MET A 129 -3.87 4.53 11.81
CA MET A 129 -2.74 5.45 11.79
C MET A 129 -2.71 6.27 10.51
N ILE A 130 -2.92 5.63 9.35
CA ILE A 130 -2.74 6.29 8.05
C ILE A 130 -3.90 7.24 7.69
N LYS A 131 -5.10 6.97 8.20
CA LYS A 131 -6.29 7.77 7.88
C LYS A 131 -6.11 9.27 8.13
N PRO A 132 -5.68 9.73 9.33
CA PRO A 132 -5.47 11.16 9.56
C PRO A 132 -4.32 11.74 8.73
N ILE A 133 -3.30 10.96 8.40
CA ILE A 133 -2.18 11.39 7.55
C ILE A 133 -2.67 11.64 6.12
N ILE A 134 -3.48 10.74 5.58
CA ILE A 134 -4.09 10.91 4.26
C ILE A 134 -4.99 12.14 4.26
N GLN A 135 -5.85 12.30 5.28
CA GLN A 135 -6.73 13.47 5.39
C GLN A 135 -5.95 14.78 5.45
N SER A 136 -4.89 14.83 6.24
CA SER A 136 -4.01 16.00 6.33
C SER A 136 -3.29 16.27 5.02
N SER A 137 -2.74 15.26 4.40
CA SER A 137 -2.04 15.38 3.10
C SER A 137 -2.99 15.84 2.00
N MET A 138 -4.20 15.31 1.97
CA MET A 138 -5.24 15.75 1.02
C MET A 138 -5.60 17.22 1.22
N LYS A 139 -5.69 17.68 2.46
CA LYS A 139 -6.01 19.07 2.79
C LYS A 139 -4.85 20.01 2.43
N ASP A 140 -3.62 19.65 2.82
CA ASP A 140 -2.44 20.51 2.65
C ASP A 140 -2.02 20.65 1.19
N ASN A 141 -2.22 19.64 0.38
CA ASN A 141 -1.81 19.58 -1.03
C ASN A 141 -2.98 19.75 -2.00
N ASN A 142 -4.16 20.15 -1.53
CA ASN A 142 -5.38 20.23 -2.33
C ASN A 142 -5.72 18.90 -3.06
N VAL A 143 -5.32 17.78 -2.50
CA VAL A 143 -5.51 16.45 -3.13
C VAL A 143 -6.99 16.12 -3.26
N ALA A 144 -7.81 16.48 -2.27
CA ALA A 144 -9.25 16.31 -2.35
C ALA A 144 -9.81 17.02 -3.58
N GLN A 145 -9.36 18.25 -3.83
CA GLN A 145 -9.76 19.03 -5.01
C GLN A 145 -9.28 18.35 -6.30
N TYR A 146 -8.04 17.88 -6.34
CA TYR A 146 -7.52 17.15 -7.50
C TYR A 146 -8.27 15.84 -7.73
N TYR A 147 -8.59 15.12 -6.67
CA TYR A 147 -9.37 13.89 -6.76
C TYR A 147 -10.76 14.18 -7.33
N ASP A 148 -11.44 15.20 -6.80
CA ASP A 148 -12.76 15.62 -7.27
C ASP A 148 -12.70 16.09 -8.72
N MET A 149 -11.69 16.86 -9.09
CA MET A 149 -11.47 17.30 -10.48
C MET A 149 -11.21 16.13 -11.41
N ALA A 150 -10.34 15.20 -11.01
CA ALA A 150 -10.03 14.00 -11.80
C ALA A 150 -11.27 13.11 -11.96
N ASN A 151 -12.05 12.94 -10.90
CA ASN A 151 -13.28 12.17 -10.93
C ASN A 151 -14.35 12.84 -11.81
N SER A 152 -14.51 14.16 -11.68
CA SER A 152 -15.42 14.94 -12.52
C SER A 152 -15.00 14.88 -14.01
N PHE A 153 -13.70 14.95 -14.26
CA PHE A 153 -13.14 14.82 -15.59
C PHE A 153 -13.41 13.41 -16.16
N TYR A 154 -13.21 12.37 -15.35
CA TYR A 154 -13.55 11.00 -15.72
C TYR A 154 -15.03 10.86 -16.07
N GLU A 155 -15.93 11.36 -15.18
CA GLU A 155 -17.38 11.29 -15.37
C GLU A 155 -17.83 12.05 -16.63
N SER A 156 -17.25 13.22 -16.90
CA SER A 156 -17.68 14.09 -18.01
C SER A 156 -17.02 13.76 -19.36
N SER A 157 -15.82 13.22 -19.36
CA SER A 157 -15.01 13.04 -20.57
C SER A 157 -14.65 11.60 -20.88
N ALA A 158 -14.18 10.83 -19.89
CA ALA A 158 -13.72 9.46 -20.10
C ALA A 158 -14.86 8.43 -20.03
N LYS A 159 -15.77 8.59 -19.07
CA LYS A 159 -16.89 7.66 -18.88
C LYS A 159 -17.87 7.63 -20.06
N PRO A 160 -18.28 8.77 -20.65
CA PRO A 160 -19.09 8.75 -21.87
C PRO A 160 -18.41 8.04 -23.03
N LEU A 161 -17.09 8.18 -23.17
CA LEU A 161 -16.31 7.46 -24.18
C LEU A 161 -16.28 5.95 -23.90
N LEU A 162 -16.15 5.55 -22.65
CA LEU A 162 -16.15 4.14 -22.23
C LEU A 162 -17.53 3.50 -22.40
N ASN A 163 -18.59 4.29 -22.30
CA ASN A 163 -19.98 3.83 -22.51
C ASN A 163 -20.40 3.78 -23.97
N ASN A 164 -19.59 4.30 -24.88
CA ASN A 164 -19.83 4.13 -26.33
C ASN A 164 -19.68 2.64 -26.68
N SER A 165 -20.60 2.10 -27.46
CA SER A 165 -20.71 0.66 -27.74
C SER A 165 -19.42 0.01 -28.29
N ALA A 166 -18.64 0.74 -29.09
CA ALA A 166 -17.37 0.26 -29.63
C ALA A 166 -16.27 0.23 -28.58
N ILE A 167 -16.22 1.23 -27.70
CA ILE A 167 -15.24 1.35 -26.62
C ILE A 167 -15.64 0.49 -25.43
N SER A 168 -16.93 0.34 -25.17
CA SER A 168 -17.47 -0.55 -24.14
C SER A 168 -17.11 -2.01 -24.40
N GLY A 169 -17.14 -2.44 -25.68
CA GLY A 169 -16.68 -3.79 -26.06
C GLY A 169 -15.19 -3.99 -25.82
N LEU A 170 -14.36 -2.99 -26.14
CA LEU A 170 -12.92 -2.99 -25.86
C LEU A 170 -12.63 -2.98 -24.36
N ALA A 171 -13.36 -2.17 -23.60
CA ALA A 171 -13.21 -2.08 -22.16
C ALA A 171 -13.57 -3.40 -21.47
N LYS A 172 -14.63 -4.08 -21.90
CA LYS A 172 -15.01 -5.42 -21.42
C LYS A 172 -13.91 -6.46 -21.70
N ASN A 173 -13.31 -6.41 -22.87
CA ASN A 173 -12.22 -7.31 -23.23
C ASN A 173 -10.95 -7.06 -22.41
N LEU A 174 -10.76 -5.83 -21.91
CA LEU A 174 -9.65 -5.45 -21.04
C LEU A 174 -9.96 -5.62 -19.54
N GLY A 175 -11.13 -6.16 -19.20
CA GLY A 175 -11.53 -6.39 -17.82
C GLY A 175 -12.03 -5.15 -17.08
N VAL A 176 -12.33 -4.07 -17.80
CA VAL A 176 -12.90 -2.86 -17.20
C VAL A 176 -14.40 -3.05 -17.04
N ASN A 177 -14.89 -3.00 -15.81
CA ASN A 177 -16.31 -3.09 -15.53
C ASN A 177 -16.98 -1.73 -15.71
N THR A 178 -17.81 -1.59 -16.73
CA THR A 178 -18.54 -0.36 -17.03
C THR A 178 -19.91 -0.25 -16.34
N ASP A 179 -20.33 -1.31 -15.63
CA ASP A 179 -21.67 -1.41 -15.05
C ASP A 179 -21.81 -0.81 -13.65
N ASN A 180 -20.77 -0.24 -13.09
CA ASN A 180 -20.79 0.31 -11.72
C ASN A 180 -21.05 1.82 -11.71
N SER A 181 -22.09 2.26 -12.39
CA SER A 181 -22.36 3.69 -12.49
C SER A 181 -23.53 4.18 -11.64
N SER A 182 -24.08 3.40 -10.77
CA SER A 182 -25.34 3.86 -10.18
C SER A 182 -25.46 3.74 -8.70
N ASP A 183 -24.48 3.92 -7.89
CA ASP A 183 -24.84 4.19 -6.50
C ASP A 183 -23.79 4.94 -5.71
N SER A 184 -24.22 6.12 -5.33
CA SER A 184 -23.81 7.09 -4.32
C SER A 184 -22.79 8.10 -4.72
#